data_34c5b1ec3f21d6cb1055c563131964d1
#
_entry.id   34c5b1ec3f21d6cb1055c563131964d1
#
_cell.length_a   1.000
_cell.length_b   1.000
_cell.length_c   1.000
_cell.angle_alpha   90.00
_cell.angle_beta   90.00
_cell.angle_gamma   90.00
#
_symmetry.space_group_name_H-M   'P 1'
#
loop_
_entity.id
_entity.type
_entity.pdbx_description
1 polymer ?
#
loop_
_entity_poly.entity_id
_entity_poly.type
_entity_poly.pdbx_seq_one_letter_code
_entity_poly.pdbx_strand_id
1 'polypeptide(L)' 'MTENTKFPSIRVAAKRGPLSEYCLRLMLKQGVLPGVYSGRKFLVNYEKLIEQLDEEVNAQ' A
#
# COMPACT_ATOMS: atom_id res chain seq x y z
N MET A 1 10.23 14.19 6.00
CA MET A 1 9.88 13.98 6.16
C MET A 1 9.38 13.22 6.51
N THR A 2 8.83 12.64 6.38
CA THR A 2 8.33 12.03 7.07
C THR A 2 8.04 10.79 6.63
N GLU A 3 8.80 9.83 6.84
CA GLU A 3 8.59 8.55 6.51
C GLU A 3 7.66 7.87 7.41
N ASN A 4 7.18 8.49 8.47
CA ASN A 4 6.26 7.89 9.40
C ASN A 4 4.83 8.23 9.14
N THR A 5 4.52 8.68 7.96
CA THR A 5 3.15 9.05 7.66
C THR A 5 2.29 7.80 7.50
N LYS A 6 1.02 7.93 7.79
CA LYS A 6 0.10 6.84 7.62
C LYS A 6 -0.18 6.56 6.16
N PHE A 7 0.11 7.52 5.31
CA PHE A 7 -0.12 7.37 3.87
C PHE A 7 1.18 7.50 3.11
N PRO A 8 2.06 6.51 3.21
CA PRO A 8 3.32 6.56 2.48
C PRO A 8 3.09 6.37 0.98
N SER A 9 4.06 6.81 0.19
CA SER A 9 4.01 6.58 -1.24
C SER A 9 4.23 5.08 -1.48
N ILE A 10 4.00 4.66 -2.72
CA ILE A 10 4.17 3.25 -3.06
C ILE A 10 5.60 2.80 -2.77
N ARG A 11 6.57 3.63 -3.12
CA ARG A 11 7.97 3.27 -2.88
C ARG A 11 8.26 3.08 -1.39
N VAL A 12 7.77 3.99 -0.57
CA VAL A 12 8.01 3.90 0.87
C VAL A 12 7.25 2.72 1.46
N ALA A 13 6.02 2.50 1.01
CA ALA A 13 5.25 1.38 1.50
C ALA A 13 5.92 0.06 1.16
N ALA A 14 6.54 -0.02 -0.01
CA ALA A 14 7.23 -1.23 -0.42
C ALA A 14 8.42 -1.52 0.49
N LYS A 15 9.10 -0.48 0.93
CA LYS A 15 10.24 -0.66 1.82
C LYS A 15 9.81 -1.09 3.20
N ARG A 16 8.64 -0.65 3.63
CA ARG A 16 8.18 -0.94 4.98
C ARG A 16 7.42 -2.25 5.07
N GLY A 17 6.80 -2.66 4.00
CA GLY A 17 5.89 -3.79 4.05
C GLY A 17 6.45 -5.03 3.38
N PRO A 18 5.68 -6.10 3.40
CA PRO A 18 6.10 -7.37 2.83
C PRO A 18 5.99 -7.43 1.31
N LEU A 19 5.33 -6.47 0.69
CA LEU A 19 5.14 -6.49 -0.75
C LEU A 19 6.15 -5.61 -1.46
N SER A 20 6.56 -6.03 -2.64
CA SER A 20 7.50 -5.25 -3.42
C SER A 20 6.78 -4.12 -4.12
N GLU A 21 7.54 -3.17 -4.64
CA GLU A 21 6.98 -2.05 -5.37
C GLU A 21 6.19 -2.54 -6.58
N TYR A 22 6.70 -3.58 -7.23
CA TYR A 22 6.04 -4.14 -8.39
C TYR A 22 4.64 -4.65 -8.03
N CYS A 23 4.55 -5.38 -6.91
CA CYS A 23 3.27 -5.89 -6.45
C CYS A 23 2.29 -4.78 -6.14
N LEU A 24 2.76 -3.74 -5.48
CA LEU A 24 1.90 -2.62 -5.13
C LEU A 24 1.39 -1.90 -6.36
N ARG A 25 2.24 -1.73 -7.35
CA ARG A 25 1.83 -1.08 -8.58
C ARG A 25 0.81 -1.91 -9.33
N LEU A 26 0.98 -3.21 -9.28
CA LEU A 26 0.04 -4.11 -9.91
C LEU A 26 -1.32 -4.03 -9.25
N MET A 27 -1.33 -4.00 -7.93
CA MET A 27 -2.58 -3.86 -7.18
C MET A 27 -3.26 -2.54 -7.50
N LEU A 28 -2.47 -1.49 -7.67
CA LEU A 28 -3.03 -0.20 -8.02
C LEU A 28 -3.68 -0.26 -9.39
N LYS A 29 -3.02 -0.91 -10.32
CA LYS A 29 -3.56 -1.05 -11.66
C LYS A 29 -4.87 -1.82 -11.66
N GLN A 30 -4.99 -2.79 -10.79
CA GLN A 30 -6.19 -3.60 -10.68
C GLN A 30 -7.28 -2.92 -9.84
N GLY A 31 -6.95 -1.82 -9.20
CA GLY A 31 -7.91 -1.09 -8.41
C GLY A 31 -8.20 -1.69 -7.06
N VAL A 32 -7.29 -2.51 -6.54
CA VAL A 32 -7.50 -3.14 -5.25
C VAL A 32 -6.55 -2.61 -4.17
N LEU A 33 -5.70 -1.67 -4.51
CA LEU A 33 -4.76 -1.12 -3.53
C LEU A 33 -5.43 -0.01 -2.73
N PRO A 34 -5.51 -0.13 -1.40
CA PRO A 34 -6.13 0.92 -0.60
C PRO A 34 -5.25 2.15 -0.53
N GLY A 35 -5.88 3.31 -0.64
CA GLY A 35 -5.14 4.56 -0.61
C GLY A 35 -5.90 5.67 -1.30
N VAL A 36 -5.24 6.79 -1.48
CA VAL A 36 -5.85 7.95 -2.13
C VAL A 36 -4.84 8.62 -3.04
N TYR A 37 -5.34 9.37 -4.00
CA TYR A 37 -4.47 10.16 -4.85
C TYR A 37 -4.28 11.54 -4.23
N SER A 38 -3.06 12.03 -4.29
CA SER A 38 -2.76 13.39 -3.87
C SER A 38 -2.06 14.02 -5.07
N GLY A 39 -2.81 14.73 -5.89
CA GLY A 39 -2.27 15.24 -7.12
C GLY A 39 -1.92 14.09 -8.04
N ARG A 40 -0.66 13.98 -8.37
CA ARG A 40 -0.21 12.90 -9.25
C ARG A 40 0.27 11.69 -8.51
N LYS A 41 0.42 11.81 -7.20
CA LYS A 41 0.96 10.71 -6.42
C LYS A 41 -0.14 9.90 -5.77
N PHE A 42 0.05 8.60 -5.74
CA PHE A 42 -0.86 7.73 -5.03
C PHE A 42 -0.25 7.46 -3.66
N LEU A 43 -1.02 7.71 -2.62
CA LEU A 43 -0.56 7.47 -1.26
C LEU A 43 -1.26 6.24 -0.72
N VAL A 44 -0.48 5.27 -0.31
CA VAL A 44 -1.01 3.99 0.14
C VAL A 44 -1.54 4.11 1.55
N ASN A 45 -2.73 3.55 1.79
CA ASN A 45 -3.23 3.45 3.15
C ASN A 45 -2.61 2.20 3.75
N TYR A 46 -1.48 2.38 4.39
CA TYR A 46 -0.66 1.27 4.85
C TYR A 46 -1.39 0.42 5.88
N GLU A 47 -2.11 1.04 6.79
CA GLU A 47 -2.87 0.30 7.79
C GLU A 47 -3.90 -0.63 7.14
N LYS A 48 -4.61 -0.08 6.18
CA LYS A 48 -5.62 -0.84 5.50
C LYS A 48 -5.01 -1.97 4.68
N LEU A 49 -3.86 -1.69 4.09
CA LEU A 49 -3.17 -2.69 3.31
C LEU A 49 -2.76 -3.87 4.17
N ILE A 50 -2.18 -3.60 5.32
CA ILE A 50 -1.75 -4.66 6.22
C ILE A 50 -2.95 -5.46 6.73
N GLU A 51 -4.03 -4.77 7.04
CA GLU A 51 -5.25 -5.42 7.47
C GLU A 51 -5.77 -6.37 6.40
N GLN A 52 -5.75 -5.91 5.16
CA GLN A 52 -6.23 -6.68 4.04
C GLN A 52 -5.39 -7.94 3.83
N LEU A 53 -4.08 -7.81 3.92
CA LEU A 53 -3.18 -8.94 3.79
C LEU A 53 -3.39 -9.95 4.89
N ASP A 54 -3.61 -9.45 6.10
CA ASP A 54 -3.82 -10.31 7.24
C ASP A 54 -5.10 -11.12 7.06
N GLU A 55 -6.14 -10.49 6.56
CA GLU A 55 -7.39 -11.16 6.31
C GLU A 55 -7.25 -12.26 5.26
N GLU A 56 -6.50 -11.96 4.22
CA GLU A 56 -6.31 -12.93 3.16
C GLU A 56 -5.56 -14.15 3.64
N VAL A 57 -4.56 -13.93 4.47
CA VAL A 57 -3.80 -15.02 5.04
C VAL A 57 -4.67 -15.86 5.93
N ASN A 58 -5.49 -15.22 6.76
CA ASN A 58 -6.34 -15.94 7.67
C ASN A 58 -7.52 -16.63 6.99
N ALA A 59 -7.86 -16.17 5.81
CA ALA A 59 -8.97 -16.79 5.10
C ALA A 59 -8.57 -18.11 4.48
N GLN A 60 -7.29 -18.36 4.42
CA GLN A 60 -6.82 -19.62 3.89
C GLN A 60 -6.89 -20.71 4.96
#